data_b446854f796b243bbf5a611ca73e2bce
#
_entry.id   b446854f796b243bbf5a611ca73e2bce
#
_cell.length_a   1.000
_cell.length_b   1.000
_cell.length_c   1.000
_cell.angle_alpha   90.00
_cell.angle_beta   90.00
_cell.angle_gamma   90.00
#
_symmetry.space_group_name_H-M   'P 1'
#
loop_
_entity.id
_entity.type
_entity.pdbx_description
1 polymer ?
#
loop_
_entity_poly.entity_id
_entity_poly.type
_entity_poly.pdbx_seq_one_letter_code
_entity_poly.pdbx_strand_id
1 'polypeptide(L)'
;MLIFKIRCVIIPLTKLNSEVPFMKQSYTRLKLACYSANVCMSIVGNLPPVLFLTFRSLYGISYSLLGLLVLINFVTQLAVDLVFSFFSHKFNIPKTVKFTPIITAAGFLLYALSPVIFPNNVYIGLALGTVIFSVSSGLSEVLISPVIAAIPADDPDREMSKLHSVYAWGSVFVIISSTIFLLFFGGENWQLLALMFTLVPIASIILYLGADIPKMETPEKVSGALSLLKNSGVWLCVFAIFLGGAAECTMAQWCSGYIEKALGIPKVWGDIFGVALFSVALGTGRTLYAKKGKNVEKVLFLGAVGAAICYFTAAISNIAVIGLIACAFTGFCVSMLWPGNLVVASDRFPAGGVFIYAMMAAGGDLGASVGPQLIGIITDTVSASPFFAEIAEGMNIGADQLGMKLGMLVGMLFPLAAIFVFAKFLKQKKKASKQ
;
A
#
# COMPACT_ATOMS: atom_id res chain seq x y z
N MET A 1 20.87 -21.01 83.51
CA MET A 1 20.52 -19.59 83.49
C MET A 1 20.99 -18.98 82.17
N LEU A 2 20.19 -19.07 81.11
CA LEU A 2 20.51 -18.64 79.77
C LEU A 2 19.63 -17.41 79.42
N ILE A 3 20.30 -16.27 79.28
CA ILE A 3 19.64 -15.00 78.95
C ILE A 3 19.63 -14.89 77.40
N PHE A 4 18.46 -15.01 76.80
CA PHE A 4 18.29 -14.74 75.35
C PHE A 4 18.22 -13.22 75.13
N LYS A 5 19.22 -12.67 74.45
CA LYS A 5 19.23 -11.29 73.91
C LYS A 5 18.40 -11.26 72.66
N ILE A 6 17.19 -10.67 72.71
CA ILE A 6 16.39 -10.30 71.50
C ILE A 6 16.97 -8.99 70.94
N ARG A 7 17.58 -9.08 69.75
CA ARG A 7 18.04 -7.94 68.99
C ARG A 7 16.89 -7.53 68.08
N CYS A 8 16.18 -6.43 68.44
CA CYS A 8 15.27 -5.78 67.56
C CYS A 8 16.05 -5.21 66.33
N VAL A 9 15.84 -5.76 65.17
CA VAL A 9 16.33 -5.19 63.92
C VAL A 9 15.26 -4.17 63.47
N ILE A 10 15.56 -2.90 63.68
CA ILE A 10 14.79 -1.78 63.11
C ILE A 10 15.12 -1.73 61.63
N ILE A 11 14.24 -2.22 60.77
CA ILE A 11 14.32 -2.02 59.33
C ILE A 11 13.86 -0.60 59.04
N PRO A 12 14.69 0.25 58.39
CA PRO A 12 14.26 1.60 58.04
C PRO A 12 13.18 1.55 56.97
N LEU A 13 12.06 2.15 57.22
CA LEU A 13 10.86 2.28 56.36
C LEU A 13 11.08 3.11 55.04
N THR A 14 12.31 3.28 54.60
CA THR A 14 12.64 4.09 53.43
C THR A 14 12.96 3.29 52.18
N LYS A 15 12.63 2.01 52.10
CA LYS A 15 12.79 1.19 50.89
C LYS A 15 11.60 0.26 50.64
N LEU A 16 10.38 0.79 50.74
CA LEU A 16 9.24 0.24 50.04
C LEU A 16 8.96 1.16 48.83
N ASN A 17 9.91 1.17 47.90
CA ASN A 17 9.53 1.39 46.50
C ASN A 17 8.78 0.13 46.09
N SER A 18 7.47 0.15 46.33
CA SER A 18 6.58 -0.77 45.67
C SER A 18 6.66 -0.47 44.18
N GLU A 19 7.55 -1.16 43.46
CA GLU A 19 7.33 -1.48 42.09
C GLU A 19 6.03 -2.31 42.06
N VAL A 20 4.91 -1.61 42.03
CA VAL A 20 3.63 -2.17 41.57
C VAL A 20 4.00 -2.74 40.18
N PRO A 21 3.87 -4.06 39.94
CA PRO A 21 4.14 -4.57 38.60
C PRO A 21 3.17 -3.82 37.72
N PHE A 22 3.69 -2.91 36.88
CA PHE A 22 2.93 -2.25 35.81
C PHE A 22 2.32 -3.40 35.04
N MET A 23 1.03 -3.64 35.18
CA MET A 23 0.31 -4.63 34.38
C MET A 23 0.61 -4.26 32.95
N LYS A 24 1.37 -5.11 32.24
CA LYS A 24 1.80 -4.89 30.86
C LYS A 24 0.53 -4.68 30.07
N GLN A 25 0.20 -3.41 29.76
CA GLN A 25 -1.02 -3.05 29.08
C GLN A 25 -1.10 -3.85 27.77
N SER A 26 -2.13 -4.66 27.62
CA SER A 26 -2.25 -5.53 26.44
C SER A 26 -2.71 -4.70 25.25
N TYR A 27 -1.80 -4.42 24.32
CA TYR A 27 -2.11 -3.74 23.07
C TYR A 27 -2.68 -4.67 21.97
N THR A 28 -3.05 -5.90 22.32
CA THR A 28 -3.56 -6.89 21.35
C THR A 28 -4.76 -6.36 20.57
N ARG A 29 -5.74 -5.72 21.27
CA ARG A 29 -6.91 -5.14 20.64
C ARG A 29 -6.56 -4.00 19.69
N LEU A 30 -5.62 -3.13 20.06
CA LEU A 30 -5.14 -2.06 19.23
C LEU A 30 -4.41 -2.60 17.98
N LYS A 31 -3.55 -3.61 18.13
CA LYS A 31 -2.89 -4.27 17.00
C LYS A 31 -3.91 -4.86 16.03
N LEU A 32 -4.94 -5.56 16.54
CA LEU A 32 -6.02 -6.09 15.70
C LEU A 32 -6.81 -4.98 14.99
N ALA A 33 -7.07 -3.86 15.68
CA ALA A 33 -7.71 -2.69 15.08
C ALA A 33 -6.86 -2.11 13.95
N CYS A 34 -5.56 -1.95 14.13
CA CYS A 34 -4.63 -1.50 13.08
C CYS A 34 -4.56 -2.48 11.91
N TYR A 35 -4.54 -3.79 12.19
CA TYR A 35 -4.55 -4.81 11.13
C TYR A 35 -5.86 -4.79 10.34
N SER A 36 -7.02 -4.65 11.01
CA SER A 36 -8.31 -4.54 10.33
C SER A 36 -8.43 -3.27 9.49
N ALA A 37 -7.87 -2.14 9.94
CA ALA A 37 -7.79 -0.92 9.15
C ALA A 37 -6.89 -1.10 7.91
N ASN A 38 -5.82 -1.86 8.04
CA ASN A 38 -4.96 -2.20 6.90
C ASN A 38 -5.66 -3.11 5.87
N VAL A 39 -6.54 -4.02 6.33
CA VAL A 39 -7.44 -4.78 5.44
C VAL A 39 -8.44 -3.84 4.76
N CYS A 40 -8.98 -2.82 5.45
CA CYS A 40 -9.82 -1.79 4.81
C CYS A 40 -9.07 -1.07 3.67
N MET A 41 -7.80 -0.72 3.86
CA MET A 41 -6.96 -0.15 2.80
C MET A 41 -6.80 -1.12 1.63
N SER A 42 -6.65 -2.42 1.90
CA SER A 42 -6.58 -3.44 0.84
C SER A 42 -7.87 -3.50 0.03
N ILE A 43 -9.05 -3.35 0.66
CA ILE A 43 -10.34 -3.30 -0.03
C ILE A 43 -10.41 -2.06 -0.91
N VAL A 44 -10.02 -0.89 -0.38
CA VAL A 44 -9.99 0.38 -1.12
C VAL A 44 -9.13 0.28 -2.37
N GLY A 45 -7.96 -0.33 -2.26
CA GLY A 45 -7.01 -0.43 -3.37
C GLY A 45 -7.35 -1.49 -4.42
N ASN A 46 -8.08 -2.55 -4.06
CA ASN A 46 -8.24 -3.72 -4.93
C ASN A 46 -9.68 -3.98 -5.41
N LEU A 47 -10.70 -3.60 -4.64
CA LEU A 47 -12.09 -3.83 -5.05
C LEU A 47 -12.48 -3.03 -6.31
N PRO A 48 -12.21 -1.71 -6.43
CA PRO A 48 -12.58 -0.96 -7.63
C PRO A 48 -11.97 -1.52 -8.92
N PRO A 49 -10.67 -1.83 -9.01
CA PRO A 49 -10.07 -2.41 -10.23
C PRO A 49 -10.70 -3.74 -10.67
N VAL A 50 -11.06 -4.61 -9.73
CA VAL A 50 -11.75 -5.87 -10.04
C VAL A 50 -13.12 -5.63 -10.69
N LEU A 51 -13.79 -4.53 -10.33
CA LEU A 51 -15.12 -4.14 -10.84
C LEU A 51 -15.09 -3.33 -12.14
N PHE A 52 -13.93 -2.91 -12.64
CA PHE A 52 -13.82 -2.01 -13.80
C PHE A 52 -14.54 -2.54 -15.04
N LEU A 53 -14.31 -3.80 -15.41
CA LEU A 53 -14.99 -4.40 -16.57
C LEU A 53 -16.49 -4.58 -16.33
N THR A 54 -16.91 -4.83 -15.09
CA THR A 54 -18.32 -4.86 -14.68
C THR A 54 -18.97 -3.48 -14.91
N PHE A 55 -18.33 -2.40 -14.44
CA PHE A 55 -18.84 -1.05 -14.65
C PHE A 55 -18.90 -0.64 -16.14
N ARG A 56 -17.89 -1.07 -16.89
CA ARG A 56 -17.90 -0.86 -18.34
C ARG A 56 -19.07 -1.56 -19.01
N SER A 57 -19.32 -2.82 -18.66
CA SER A 57 -20.39 -3.62 -19.27
C SER A 57 -21.80 -3.15 -18.87
N LEU A 58 -21.99 -2.79 -17.58
CA LEU A 58 -23.32 -2.40 -17.06
C LEU A 58 -23.70 -0.96 -17.33
N TYR A 59 -22.73 -0.05 -17.28
CA TYR A 59 -22.99 1.40 -17.32
C TYR A 59 -22.31 2.13 -18.48
N GLY A 60 -21.59 1.40 -19.35
CA GLY A 60 -20.90 2.00 -20.50
C GLY A 60 -19.75 2.95 -20.12
N ILE A 61 -19.20 2.84 -18.90
CA ILE A 61 -18.12 3.70 -18.42
C ILE A 61 -16.85 3.45 -19.22
N SER A 62 -16.24 4.52 -19.77
CA SER A 62 -15.03 4.42 -20.59
C SER A 62 -13.80 4.01 -19.76
N TYR A 63 -12.79 3.45 -20.42
CA TYR A 63 -11.50 3.12 -19.74
C TYR A 63 -10.85 4.36 -19.13
N SER A 64 -10.92 5.51 -19.79
CA SER A 64 -10.40 6.77 -19.25
C SER A 64 -11.08 7.17 -17.95
N LEU A 65 -12.40 7.02 -17.84
CA LEU A 65 -13.16 7.31 -16.62
C LEU A 65 -12.87 6.28 -15.52
N LEU A 66 -12.66 5.01 -15.86
CA LEU A 66 -12.21 3.98 -14.89
C LEU A 66 -10.82 4.28 -14.38
N GLY A 67 -9.90 4.67 -15.27
CA GLY A 67 -8.57 5.15 -14.89
C GLY A 67 -8.62 6.40 -14.01
N LEU A 68 -9.56 7.31 -14.27
CA LEU A 68 -9.78 8.51 -13.46
C LEU A 68 -10.21 8.16 -12.02
N LEU A 69 -10.95 7.07 -11.78
CA LEU A 69 -11.24 6.62 -10.41
C LEU A 69 -9.95 6.23 -9.67
N VAL A 70 -9.01 5.58 -10.34
CA VAL A 70 -7.69 5.27 -9.73
C VAL A 70 -6.93 6.55 -9.41
N LEU A 71 -6.92 7.49 -10.35
CA LEU A 71 -6.25 8.78 -10.14
C LEU A 71 -6.89 9.55 -8.97
N ILE A 72 -8.23 9.60 -8.89
CA ILE A 72 -8.97 10.21 -7.77
C ILE A 72 -8.57 9.55 -6.45
N ASN A 73 -8.49 8.23 -6.41
CA ASN A 73 -8.08 7.50 -5.21
C ASN A 73 -6.69 7.97 -4.71
N PHE A 74 -5.67 7.88 -5.55
CA PHE A 74 -4.29 8.20 -5.12
C PHE A 74 -4.06 9.71 -4.92
N VAL A 75 -4.66 10.57 -5.74
CA VAL A 75 -4.58 12.03 -5.52
C VAL A 75 -5.26 12.44 -4.22
N THR A 76 -6.35 11.78 -3.85
CA THR A 76 -7.00 12.04 -2.56
C THR A 76 -6.12 11.58 -1.39
N GLN A 77 -5.50 10.41 -1.49
CA GLN A 77 -4.55 9.92 -0.48
C GLN A 77 -3.35 10.88 -0.36
N LEU A 78 -2.73 11.23 -1.47
CA LEU A 78 -1.64 12.22 -1.53
C LEU A 78 -2.03 13.55 -0.86
N ALA A 79 -3.24 14.07 -1.11
CA ALA A 79 -3.69 15.30 -0.47
C ALA A 79 -3.80 15.15 1.05
N VAL A 80 -4.30 14.02 1.55
CA VAL A 80 -4.35 13.70 2.98
C VAL A 80 -2.94 13.63 3.57
N ASP A 81 -2.02 12.95 2.91
CA ASP A 81 -0.64 12.79 3.35
C ASP A 81 0.06 14.15 3.48
N LEU A 82 -0.13 15.03 2.50
CA LEU A 82 0.40 16.39 2.54
C LEU A 82 -0.20 17.20 3.68
N VAL A 83 -1.53 17.13 3.90
CA VAL A 83 -2.18 17.80 5.05
C VAL A 83 -1.60 17.30 6.36
N PHE A 84 -1.42 15.99 6.53
CA PHE A 84 -0.85 15.43 7.74
C PHE A 84 0.64 15.70 7.88
N SER A 85 1.40 15.77 6.80
CA SER A 85 2.81 16.16 6.82
C SER A 85 3.03 17.52 7.50
N PHE A 86 2.17 18.50 7.19
CA PHE A 86 2.33 19.88 7.64
C PHE A 86 1.48 20.24 8.87
N PHE A 87 0.35 19.57 9.07
CA PHE A 87 -0.65 19.98 10.06
C PHE A 87 -0.99 18.90 11.10
N SER A 88 -0.23 17.80 11.19
CA SER A 88 -0.48 16.70 12.15
C SER A 88 -0.65 17.19 13.58
N HIS A 89 0.08 18.23 14.01
CA HIS A 89 -0.01 18.84 15.34
C HIS A 89 -1.38 19.48 15.66
N LYS A 90 -2.20 19.78 14.64
CA LYS A 90 -3.57 20.32 14.81
C LYS A 90 -4.62 19.24 14.99
N PHE A 91 -4.30 17.98 14.76
CA PHE A 91 -5.24 16.88 14.82
C PHE A 91 -5.10 16.09 16.12
N ASN A 92 -6.24 15.68 16.66
CA ASN A 92 -6.26 14.72 17.76
C ASN A 92 -6.04 13.31 17.18
N ILE A 93 -4.78 12.88 17.10
CA ILE A 93 -4.40 11.63 16.45
C ILE A 93 -5.21 10.42 16.94
N PRO A 94 -5.37 10.16 18.27
CA PRO A 94 -6.20 9.05 18.74
C PRO A 94 -7.65 9.10 18.26
N LYS A 95 -8.26 10.28 18.20
CA LYS A 95 -9.62 10.41 17.66
C LYS A 95 -9.62 10.17 16.15
N THR A 96 -8.70 10.77 15.41
CA THR A 96 -8.62 10.65 13.97
C THR A 96 -8.47 9.19 13.55
N VAL A 97 -7.58 8.43 14.19
CA VAL A 97 -7.40 6.99 13.89
C VAL A 97 -8.71 6.22 14.10
N LYS A 98 -9.46 6.49 15.19
CA LYS A 98 -10.75 5.82 15.45
C LYS A 98 -11.84 6.19 14.45
N PHE A 99 -11.73 7.35 13.77
CA PHE A 99 -12.69 7.79 12.76
C PHE A 99 -12.42 7.18 11.37
N THR A 100 -11.21 6.72 11.08
CA THR A 100 -10.88 6.19 9.74
C THR A 100 -11.84 5.09 9.26
N PRO A 101 -12.16 4.03 10.02
CA PRO A 101 -13.05 2.99 9.53
C PRO A 101 -14.50 3.45 9.34
N ILE A 102 -14.95 4.49 10.06
CA ILE A 102 -16.27 5.09 9.86
C ILE A 102 -16.34 5.75 8.48
N ILE A 103 -15.30 6.50 8.11
CA ILE A 103 -15.19 7.15 6.79
C ILE A 103 -15.12 6.07 5.69
N THR A 104 -14.35 4.99 5.91
CA THR A 104 -14.30 3.86 4.97
C THR A 104 -15.68 3.26 4.72
N ALA A 105 -16.43 2.97 5.82
CA ALA A 105 -17.78 2.39 5.71
C ALA A 105 -18.73 3.32 4.96
N ALA A 106 -18.72 4.62 5.27
CA ALA A 106 -19.54 5.63 4.58
C ALA A 106 -19.21 5.70 3.08
N GLY A 107 -17.92 5.66 2.72
CA GLY A 107 -17.47 5.67 1.32
C GLY A 107 -17.95 4.43 0.55
N PHE A 108 -17.81 3.22 1.12
CA PHE A 108 -18.29 2.00 0.48
C PHE A 108 -19.81 1.92 0.41
N LEU A 109 -20.55 2.44 1.40
CA LEU A 109 -22.00 2.54 1.33
C LEU A 109 -22.43 3.44 0.18
N LEU A 110 -21.85 4.64 0.04
CA LEU A 110 -22.15 5.53 -1.07
C LEU A 110 -21.76 4.90 -2.43
N TYR A 111 -20.62 4.23 -2.48
CA TYR A 111 -20.14 3.53 -3.68
C TYR A 111 -21.14 2.45 -4.11
N ALA A 112 -21.56 1.58 -3.19
CA ALA A 112 -22.52 0.51 -3.45
C ALA A 112 -23.92 1.03 -3.83
N LEU A 113 -24.35 2.13 -3.20
CA LEU A 113 -25.66 2.75 -3.45
C LEU A 113 -25.67 3.74 -4.64
N SER A 114 -24.53 3.90 -5.32
CA SER A 114 -24.40 4.86 -6.42
C SER A 114 -25.47 4.71 -7.52
N PRO A 115 -25.91 3.50 -7.96
CA PRO A 115 -26.97 3.39 -8.97
C PRO A 115 -28.35 3.80 -8.45
N VAL A 116 -28.57 3.73 -7.12
CA VAL A 116 -29.83 4.14 -6.50
C VAL A 116 -29.89 5.64 -6.28
N ILE A 117 -28.77 6.23 -5.81
CA ILE A 117 -28.69 7.66 -5.48
C ILE A 117 -28.50 8.50 -6.76
N PHE A 118 -27.77 7.99 -7.73
CA PHE A 118 -27.45 8.67 -9.00
C PHE A 118 -27.88 7.82 -10.21
N PRO A 119 -29.17 7.52 -10.38
CA PRO A 119 -29.63 6.58 -11.42
C PRO A 119 -29.30 7.05 -12.84
N ASN A 120 -29.24 8.37 -13.07
CA ASN A 120 -28.91 8.95 -14.36
C ASN A 120 -27.41 9.02 -14.65
N ASN A 121 -26.56 8.94 -13.62
CA ASN A 121 -25.12 9.00 -13.78
C ASN A 121 -24.43 8.32 -12.60
N VAL A 122 -24.36 7.00 -12.66
CA VAL A 122 -23.75 6.14 -11.61
C VAL A 122 -22.30 6.55 -11.32
N TYR A 123 -21.58 7.04 -12.34
CA TYR A 123 -20.18 7.44 -12.19
C TYR A 123 -19.96 8.52 -11.12
N ILE A 124 -20.89 9.46 -10.95
CA ILE A 124 -20.80 10.49 -9.91
C ILE A 124 -20.77 9.85 -8.53
N GLY A 125 -21.64 8.89 -8.26
CA GLY A 125 -21.68 8.18 -6.98
C GLY A 125 -20.41 7.33 -6.74
N LEU A 126 -19.91 6.67 -7.79
CA LEU A 126 -18.65 5.94 -7.74
C LEU A 126 -17.48 6.88 -7.41
N ALA A 127 -17.39 8.03 -8.07
CA ALA A 127 -16.33 9.01 -7.84
C ALA A 127 -16.39 9.61 -6.42
N LEU A 128 -17.58 10.00 -5.94
CA LEU A 128 -17.76 10.53 -4.59
C LEU A 128 -17.44 9.46 -3.52
N GLY A 129 -17.92 8.24 -3.71
CA GLY A 129 -17.59 7.11 -2.84
C GLY A 129 -16.09 6.87 -2.79
N THR A 130 -15.43 6.95 -3.97
CA THR A 130 -13.97 6.82 -4.09
C THR A 130 -13.25 7.91 -3.29
N VAL A 131 -13.63 9.19 -3.42
CA VAL A 131 -13.04 10.27 -2.61
C VAL A 131 -13.17 9.98 -1.12
N ILE A 132 -14.37 9.58 -0.66
CA ILE A 132 -14.63 9.37 0.78
C ILE A 132 -13.76 8.22 1.33
N PHE A 133 -13.78 7.05 0.73
CA PHE A 133 -12.97 5.94 1.25
C PHE A 133 -11.46 6.17 1.05
N SER A 134 -11.06 6.95 0.03
CA SER A 134 -9.66 7.30 -0.19
C SER A 134 -9.12 8.26 0.87
N VAL A 135 -9.94 9.21 1.36
CA VAL A 135 -9.59 10.03 2.53
C VAL A 135 -9.26 9.14 3.73
N SER A 136 -10.08 8.11 3.96
CA SER A 136 -9.82 7.18 5.04
C SER A 136 -8.56 6.34 4.82
N SER A 137 -8.31 5.92 3.58
CA SER A 137 -7.11 5.15 3.24
C SER A 137 -5.84 5.96 3.49
N GLY A 138 -5.76 7.22 3.03
CA GLY A 138 -4.62 8.10 3.31
C GLY A 138 -4.45 8.37 4.81
N LEU A 139 -5.56 8.66 5.55
CA LEU A 139 -5.48 8.79 7.02
C LEU A 139 -4.94 7.52 7.69
N SER A 140 -5.34 6.35 7.23
CA SER A 140 -4.86 5.07 7.78
C SER A 140 -3.38 4.87 7.46
N GLU A 141 -2.95 5.20 6.26
CA GLU A 141 -1.56 5.05 5.83
C GLU A 141 -0.60 5.88 6.67
N VAL A 142 -0.89 7.16 6.90
CA VAL A 142 -0.03 8.04 7.70
C VAL A 142 -0.11 7.80 9.19
N LEU A 143 -1.20 7.21 9.70
CA LEU A 143 -1.44 7.11 11.15
C LEU A 143 -1.22 5.71 11.72
N ILE A 144 -1.50 4.63 10.98
CA ILE A 144 -1.43 3.27 11.51
C ILE A 144 0.03 2.85 11.77
N SER A 145 0.94 3.19 10.86
CA SER A 145 2.37 2.88 11.02
C SER A 145 2.97 3.55 12.27
N PRO A 146 2.79 4.86 12.52
CA PRO A 146 3.20 5.49 13.78
C PRO A 146 2.53 4.89 15.03
N VAL A 147 1.25 4.49 14.95
CA VAL A 147 0.57 3.84 16.08
C VAL A 147 1.22 2.51 16.43
N ILE A 148 1.52 1.68 15.42
CA ILE A 148 2.22 0.40 15.64
C ILE A 148 3.64 0.64 16.16
N ALA A 149 4.36 1.63 15.64
CA ALA A 149 5.70 1.99 16.11
C ALA A 149 5.72 2.48 17.56
N ALA A 150 4.63 3.13 18.03
CA ALA A 150 4.49 3.60 19.41
C ALA A 150 4.14 2.49 20.42
N ILE A 151 3.76 1.29 19.95
CA ILE A 151 3.49 0.15 20.83
C ILE A 151 4.82 -0.47 21.27
N PRO A 152 5.08 -0.61 22.59
CA PRO A 152 6.28 -1.30 23.07
C PRO A 152 6.38 -2.72 22.50
N ALA A 153 7.49 -3.02 21.81
CA ALA A 153 7.75 -4.31 21.19
C ALA A 153 9.23 -4.66 21.33
N ASP A 154 9.51 -5.97 21.42
CA ASP A 154 10.88 -6.48 21.47
C ASP A 154 11.62 -6.30 20.14
N ASP A 155 10.86 -6.23 19.03
CA ASP A 155 11.36 -6.04 17.66
C ASP A 155 10.37 -5.15 16.88
N PRO A 156 10.54 -3.82 16.91
CA PRO A 156 9.66 -2.87 16.22
C PRO A 156 9.60 -3.06 14.71
N ASP A 157 10.75 -3.37 14.07
CA ASP A 157 10.81 -3.56 12.60
C ASP A 157 9.98 -4.77 12.16
N ARG A 158 9.98 -5.81 13.00
CA ARG A 158 9.16 -7.00 12.78
C ARG A 158 7.67 -6.69 12.87
N GLU A 159 7.26 -5.89 13.86
CA GLU A 159 5.84 -5.50 14.01
C GLU A 159 5.38 -4.61 12.82
N MET A 160 6.23 -3.71 12.36
CA MET A 160 5.98 -2.90 11.16
C MET A 160 5.85 -3.78 9.91
N SER A 161 6.77 -4.72 9.72
CA SER A 161 6.70 -5.65 8.59
C SER A 161 5.47 -6.56 8.63
N LYS A 162 5.01 -6.98 9.82
CA LYS A 162 3.74 -7.70 9.98
C LYS A 162 2.56 -6.86 9.54
N LEU A 163 2.50 -5.59 9.95
CA LEU A 163 1.44 -4.67 9.55
C LEU A 163 1.32 -4.60 8.03
N HIS A 164 2.41 -4.35 7.34
CA HIS A 164 2.44 -4.28 5.87
C HIS A 164 2.17 -5.64 5.19
N SER A 165 2.49 -6.75 5.87
CA SER A 165 2.12 -8.10 5.38
C SER A 165 0.61 -8.30 5.39
N VAL A 166 -0.10 -7.76 6.40
CA VAL A 166 -1.57 -7.83 6.47
C VAL A 166 -2.21 -7.15 5.29
N TYR A 167 -1.68 -6.02 4.80
CA TYR A 167 -2.16 -5.39 3.57
C TYR A 167 -2.08 -6.33 2.37
N ALA A 168 -0.93 -6.97 2.16
CA ALA A 168 -0.74 -7.86 1.03
C ALA A 168 -1.66 -9.09 1.08
N TRP A 169 -1.82 -9.72 2.26
CA TRP A 169 -2.75 -10.82 2.44
C TRP A 169 -4.21 -10.38 2.34
N GLY A 170 -4.52 -9.16 2.79
CA GLY A 170 -5.80 -8.50 2.57
C GLY A 170 -6.12 -8.35 1.09
N SER A 171 -5.14 -7.95 0.26
CA SER A 171 -5.31 -7.86 -1.19
C SER A 171 -5.63 -9.21 -1.82
N VAL A 172 -4.92 -10.28 -1.42
CA VAL A 172 -5.24 -11.65 -1.86
C VAL A 172 -6.68 -12.02 -1.52
N PHE A 173 -7.09 -11.76 -0.28
CA PHE A 173 -8.44 -12.03 0.19
C PHE A 173 -9.49 -11.27 -0.64
N VAL A 174 -9.28 -9.98 -0.88
CA VAL A 174 -10.22 -9.14 -1.66
C VAL A 174 -10.33 -9.66 -3.10
N ILE A 175 -9.21 -9.90 -3.77
CA ILE A 175 -9.20 -10.33 -5.16
C ILE A 175 -9.90 -11.69 -5.30
N ILE A 176 -9.49 -12.68 -4.52
CA ILE A 176 -10.05 -14.03 -4.61
C ILE A 176 -11.54 -14.04 -4.25
N SER A 177 -11.94 -13.41 -3.14
CA SER A 177 -13.34 -13.38 -2.73
C SER A 177 -14.22 -12.62 -3.72
N SER A 178 -13.72 -11.52 -4.29
CA SER A 178 -14.44 -10.77 -5.33
C SER A 178 -14.59 -11.60 -6.61
N THR A 179 -13.52 -12.24 -7.07
CA THR A 179 -13.55 -13.09 -8.28
C THR A 179 -14.52 -14.26 -8.11
N ILE A 180 -14.48 -14.93 -6.96
CA ILE A 180 -15.40 -16.02 -6.63
C ILE A 180 -16.85 -15.50 -6.58
N PHE A 181 -17.09 -14.38 -5.91
CA PHE A 181 -18.43 -13.80 -5.82
C PHE A 181 -18.97 -13.45 -7.22
N LEU A 182 -18.21 -12.76 -8.04
CA LEU A 182 -18.63 -12.37 -9.39
C LEU A 182 -18.84 -13.57 -10.31
N LEU A 183 -18.09 -14.65 -10.11
CA LEU A 183 -18.26 -15.91 -10.86
C LEU A 183 -19.59 -16.60 -10.55
N PHE A 184 -20.00 -16.64 -9.27
CA PHE A 184 -21.22 -17.34 -8.84
C PHE A 184 -22.48 -16.48 -8.91
N PHE A 185 -22.38 -15.18 -8.63
CA PHE A 185 -23.52 -14.28 -8.50
C PHE A 185 -23.65 -13.29 -9.67
N GLY A 186 -22.68 -13.25 -10.59
CA GLY A 186 -22.69 -12.32 -11.71
C GLY A 186 -22.26 -10.90 -11.35
N GLY A 187 -21.86 -10.14 -12.38
CA GLY A 187 -21.42 -8.76 -12.24
C GLY A 187 -22.54 -7.78 -11.86
N GLU A 188 -23.79 -8.11 -12.17
CA GLU A 188 -24.97 -7.31 -11.82
C GLU A 188 -25.19 -7.18 -10.30
N ASN A 189 -24.64 -8.11 -9.51
CA ASN A 189 -24.72 -8.10 -8.05
C ASN A 189 -23.52 -7.43 -7.35
N TRP A 190 -22.73 -6.66 -8.07
CA TRP A 190 -21.53 -6.00 -7.53
C TRP A 190 -21.81 -5.10 -6.32
N GLN A 191 -23.02 -4.49 -6.22
CA GLN A 191 -23.42 -3.68 -5.07
C GLN A 191 -23.43 -4.51 -3.79
N LEU A 192 -23.94 -5.75 -3.87
CA LEU A 192 -23.96 -6.67 -2.73
C LEU A 192 -22.54 -7.05 -2.31
N LEU A 193 -21.63 -7.25 -3.27
CA LEU A 193 -20.22 -7.49 -2.97
C LEU A 193 -19.60 -6.28 -2.22
N ALA A 194 -19.84 -5.06 -2.67
CA ALA A 194 -19.34 -3.85 -2.00
C ALA A 194 -19.93 -3.69 -0.59
N LEU A 195 -21.23 -3.99 -0.41
CA LEU A 195 -21.88 -4.00 0.90
C LEU A 195 -21.29 -5.07 1.84
N MET A 196 -21.00 -6.29 1.34
CA MET A 196 -20.35 -7.33 2.14
C MET A 196 -18.97 -6.87 2.63
N PHE A 197 -18.19 -6.21 1.79
CA PHE A 197 -16.90 -5.66 2.21
C PHE A 197 -17.03 -4.54 3.24
N THR A 198 -18.18 -3.85 3.33
CA THR A 198 -18.45 -2.86 4.39
C THR A 198 -18.48 -3.45 5.79
N LEU A 199 -18.67 -4.77 5.93
CA LEU A 199 -18.57 -5.46 7.23
C LEU A 199 -17.17 -5.36 7.85
N VAL A 200 -16.11 -5.25 7.05
CA VAL A 200 -14.74 -5.15 7.55
C VAL A 200 -14.50 -3.81 8.29
N PRO A 201 -14.78 -2.64 7.71
CA PRO A 201 -14.67 -1.39 8.47
C PRO A 201 -15.64 -1.33 9.66
N ILE A 202 -16.82 -1.96 9.62
CA ILE A 202 -17.71 -2.06 10.80
C ILE A 202 -17.01 -2.85 11.93
N ALA A 203 -16.39 -3.98 11.63
CA ALA A 203 -15.61 -4.74 12.61
C ALA A 203 -14.42 -3.92 13.13
N SER A 204 -13.76 -3.14 12.26
CA SER A 204 -12.67 -2.24 12.65
C SER A 204 -13.15 -1.16 13.64
N ILE A 205 -14.35 -0.56 13.42
CA ILE A 205 -14.95 0.41 14.36
C ILE A 205 -15.09 -0.23 15.75
N ILE A 206 -15.62 -1.45 15.83
CA ILE A 206 -15.83 -2.16 17.10
C ILE A 206 -14.49 -2.40 17.82
N LEU A 207 -13.44 -2.75 17.09
CA LEU A 207 -12.11 -2.94 17.65
C LEU A 207 -11.52 -1.63 18.19
N TYR A 208 -11.65 -0.52 17.47
CA TYR A 208 -11.13 0.79 17.89
C TYR A 208 -11.89 1.41 19.07
N LEU A 209 -13.20 1.13 19.24
CA LEU A 209 -13.98 1.67 20.35
C LEU A 209 -13.41 1.34 21.74
N GLY A 210 -12.80 0.17 21.90
CA GLY A 210 -12.21 -0.25 23.17
C GLY A 210 -10.67 -0.29 23.16
N ALA A 211 -10.03 0.35 22.18
CA ALA A 211 -8.58 0.38 22.08
C ALA A 211 -7.99 1.66 22.67
N ASP A 212 -6.97 1.49 23.52
CA ASP A 212 -6.16 2.59 24.03
C ASP A 212 -4.99 2.85 23.10
N ILE A 213 -4.92 4.05 22.53
CA ILE A 213 -3.87 4.46 21.63
C ILE A 213 -2.75 5.13 22.44
N PRO A 214 -1.49 4.64 22.36
CA PRO A 214 -0.36 5.23 23.08
C PRO A 214 -0.14 6.69 22.64
N LYS A 215 0.45 7.47 23.52
CA LYS A 215 0.88 8.83 23.16
C LYS A 215 1.98 8.72 22.10
N MET A 216 1.79 9.43 21.01
CA MET A 216 2.76 9.54 19.93
C MET A 216 3.43 10.90 19.99
N GLU A 217 4.75 10.92 19.75
CA GLU A 217 5.47 12.17 19.57
C GLU A 217 5.05 12.78 18.23
N THR A 218 4.43 13.94 18.27
CA THR A 218 4.17 14.76 17.10
C THR A 218 5.12 15.96 17.14
N PRO A 219 5.72 16.36 16.00
CA PRO A 219 6.56 17.55 15.98
C PRO A 219 5.76 18.75 16.46
N GLU A 220 6.22 19.39 17.55
CA GLU A 220 5.52 20.55 18.16
C GLU A 220 5.46 21.78 17.24
N LYS A 221 6.33 21.84 16.22
CA LYS A 221 6.43 23.02 15.33
C LYS A 221 6.65 22.62 13.87
N VAL A 222 5.88 23.23 12.99
CA VAL A 222 6.05 23.17 11.53
C VAL A 222 7.47 23.57 11.07
N SER A 223 8.16 24.43 11.84
CA SER A 223 9.53 24.88 11.54
C SER A 223 10.57 23.75 11.49
N GLY A 224 10.42 22.70 12.31
CA GLY A 224 11.28 21.52 12.27
C GLY A 224 11.06 20.70 11.00
N ALA A 225 9.81 20.49 10.61
CA ALA A 225 9.42 19.78 9.40
C ALA A 225 9.93 20.49 8.14
N LEU A 226 9.77 21.82 8.06
CA LEU A 226 10.26 22.62 6.93
C LEU A 226 11.79 22.58 6.79
N SER A 227 12.55 22.44 7.88
CA SER A 227 14.00 22.29 7.82
C SER A 227 14.43 21.01 7.12
N LEU A 228 13.65 19.91 7.29
CA LEU A 228 13.91 18.63 6.63
C LEU A 228 13.70 18.70 5.11
N LEU A 229 12.78 19.54 4.63
CA LEU A 229 12.59 19.77 3.18
C LEU A 229 13.83 20.38 2.49
N LYS A 230 14.72 21.05 3.24
CA LYS A 230 15.99 21.56 2.70
C LYS A 230 17.04 20.46 2.55
N ASN A 231 16.81 19.28 3.13
CA ASN A 231 17.77 18.19 3.09
C ASN A 231 17.59 17.34 1.80
N SER A 232 18.59 17.35 0.94
CA SER A 232 18.58 16.56 -0.30
C SER A 232 18.47 15.05 -0.07
N GLY A 233 18.89 14.56 1.10
CA GLY A 233 18.74 13.16 1.49
C GLY A 233 17.27 12.75 1.69
N VAL A 234 16.42 13.66 2.21
CA VAL A 234 14.98 13.45 2.34
C VAL A 234 14.36 13.29 0.95
N TRP A 235 14.65 14.20 0.02
CA TRP A 235 14.15 14.11 -1.35
C TRP A 235 14.64 12.88 -2.10
N LEU A 236 15.86 12.40 -1.80
CA LEU A 236 16.35 11.15 -2.34
C LEU A 236 15.53 9.95 -1.83
N CYS A 237 15.13 9.95 -0.55
CA CYS A 237 14.26 8.91 0.01
C CYS A 237 12.84 9.01 -0.59
N VAL A 238 12.27 10.21 -0.72
CA VAL A 238 10.98 10.44 -1.36
C VAL A 238 11.00 9.97 -2.82
N PHE A 239 12.06 10.28 -3.57
CA PHE A 239 12.22 9.80 -4.94
C PHE A 239 12.39 8.27 -5.01
N ALA A 240 13.09 7.69 -4.04
CA ALA A 240 13.24 6.22 -3.96
C ALA A 240 11.91 5.49 -3.77
N ILE A 241 11.04 5.99 -2.87
CA ILE A 241 9.72 5.38 -2.66
C ILE A 241 8.76 5.69 -3.82
N PHE A 242 8.85 6.86 -4.44
CA PHE A 242 8.14 7.17 -5.69
C PHE A 242 8.41 6.12 -6.76
N LEU A 243 9.67 5.78 -7.00
CA LEU A 243 10.05 4.74 -7.97
C LEU A 243 9.55 3.35 -7.55
N GLY A 244 9.58 3.06 -6.25
CA GLY A 244 9.06 1.82 -5.68
C GLY A 244 7.54 1.70 -5.84
N GLY A 245 6.79 2.74 -5.47
CA GLY A 245 5.34 2.81 -5.61
C GLY A 245 4.90 2.72 -7.07
N ALA A 246 5.58 3.45 -7.97
CA ALA A 246 5.31 3.35 -9.41
C ALA A 246 5.54 1.93 -9.93
N ALA A 247 6.63 1.27 -9.55
CA ALA A 247 6.92 -0.10 -9.99
C ALA A 247 5.92 -1.13 -9.43
N GLU A 248 5.52 -1.01 -8.17
CA GLU A 248 4.56 -1.91 -7.52
C GLU A 248 3.16 -1.72 -8.13
N CYS A 249 2.64 -0.49 -8.11
CA CYS A 249 1.26 -0.21 -8.50
C CYS A 249 1.02 -0.32 -10.01
N THR A 250 2.01 0.00 -10.85
CA THR A 250 1.89 -0.19 -12.30
C THR A 250 1.61 -1.65 -12.64
N MET A 251 2.39 -2.58 -12.10
CA MET A 251 2.16 -4.00 -12.34
C MET A 251 0.84 -4.45 -11.69
N ALA A 252 0.58 -4.09 -10.43
CA ALA A 252 -0.62 -4.52 -9.72
C ALA A 252 -1.92 -4.09 -10.43
N GLN A 253 -1.98 -2.87 -10.94
CA GLN A 253 -3.19 -2.33 -11.58
C GLN A 253 -3.41 -2.85 -13.00
N TRP A 254 -2.34 -3.11 -13.75
CA TRP A 254 -2.43 -3.52 -15.15
C TRP A 254 -2.28 -5.02 -15.38
N CYS A 255 -1.87 -5.79 -14.35
CA CYS A 255 -1.58 -7.22 -14.46
C CYS A 255 -2.75 -8.01 -15.08
N SER A 256 -3.98 -7.84 -14.58
CA SER A 256 -5.18 -8.52 -15.11
C SER A 256 -5.44 -8.15 -16.56
N GLY A 257 -5.50 -6.85 -16.85
CA GLY A 257 -5.73 -6.34 -18.21
C GLY A 257 -4.63 -6.76 -19.20
N TYR A 258 -3.37 -6.73 -18.76
CA TYR A 258 -2.24 -7.18 -19.54
C TYR A 258 -2.34 -8.67 -19.87
N ILE A 259 -2.63 -9.51 -18.89
CA ILE A 259 -2.74 -10.96 -19.07
C ILE A 259 -3.89 -11.30 -20.02
N GLU A 260 -5.04 -10.62 -19.89
CA GLU A 260 -6.18 -10.81 -20.80
C GLU A 260 -5.88 -10.32 -22.20
N LYS A 261 -5.44 -9.07 -22.37
CA LYS A 261 -5.31 -8.42 -23.68
C LYS A 261 -4.01 -8.74 -24.39
N ALA A 262 -2.89 -8.81 -23.65
CA ALA A 262 -1.58 -9.04 -24.25
C ALA A 262 -1.18 -10.52 -24.33
N LEU A 263 -1.69 -11.35 -23.42
CA LEU A 263 -1.37 -12.78 -23.38
C LEU A 263 -2.52 -13.69 -23.83
N GLY A 264 -3.73 -13.14 -24.05
CA GLY A 264 -4.90 -13.89 -24.50
C GLY A 264 -5.46 -14.87 -23.45
N ILE A 265 -5.13 -14.70 -22.17
CA ILE A 265 -5.62 -15.56 -21.08
C ILE A 265 -6.95 -14.99 -20.58
N PRO A 266 -8.02 -15.83 -20.44
CA PRO A 266 -9.31 -15.34 -19.93
C PRO A 266 -9.19 -14.61 -18.60
N LYS A 267 -9.96 -13.51 -18.42
CA LYS A 267 -9.88 -12.58 -17.27
C LYS A 267 -9.87 -13.30 -15.92
N VAL A 268 -10.73 -14.28 -15.71
CA VAL A 268 -10.81 -15.04 -14.45
C VAL A 268 -9.46 -15.66 -14.07
N TRP A 269 -8.78 -16.27 -15.03
CA TRP A 269 -7.45 -16.84 -14.82
C TRP A 269 -6.38 -15.76 -14.67
N GLY A 270 -6.53 -14.62 -15.38
CA GLY A 270 -5.68 -13.44 -15.22
C GLY A 270 -5.76 -12.86 -13.80
N ASP A 271 -6.96 -12.75 -13.25
CA ASP A 271 -7.18 -12.27 -11.88
C ASP A 271 -6.61 -13.23 -10.83
N ILE A 272 -6.84 -14.55 -10.98
CA ILE A 272 -6.37 -15.56 -10.01
C ILE A 272 -4.85 -15.75 -10.12
N PHE A 273 -4.33 -16.05 -11.31
CA PHE A 273 -2.93 -16.41 -11.48
C PHE A 273 -2.00 -15.21 -11.78
N GLY A 274 -2.55 -14.07 -12.13
CA GLY A 274 -1.81 -12.83 -12.26
C GLY A 274 -1.88 -12.01 -10.98
N VAL A 275 -3.01 -11.37 -10.73
CA VAL A 275 -3.14 -10.37 -9.65
C VAL A 275 -3.09 -11.02 -8.26
N ALA A 276 -3.81 -12.13 -8.03
CA ALA A 276 -3.77 -12.80 -6.74
C ALA A 276 -2.39 -13.42 -6.46
N LEU A 277 -1.75 -14.08 -7.45
CA LEU A 277 -0.37 -14.58 -7.27
C LEU A 277 0.65 -13.46 -7.10
N PHE A 278 0.49 -12.32 -7.79
CA PHE A 278 1.29 -11.13 -7.52
C PHE A 278 1.18 -10.73 -6.04
N SER A 279 -0.03 -10.65 -5.51
CA SER A 279 -0.29 -10.28 -4.11
C SER A 279 0.25 -11.33 -3.13
N VAL A 280 0.13 -12.63 -3.43
CA VAL A 280 0.74 -13.72 -2.65
C VAL A 280 2.26 -13.59 -2.65
N ALA A 281 2.88 -13.35 -3.81
CA ALA A 281 4.31 -13.17 -3.94
C ALA A 281 4.79 -11.92 -3.16
N LEU A 282 4.04 -10.82 -3.24
CA LEU A 282 4.25 -9.59 -2.48
C LEU A 282 4.20 -9.87 -0.96
N GLY A 283 3.13 -10.51 -0.48
CA GLY A 283 2.96 -10.88 0.93
C GLY A 283 4.04 -11.84 1.43
N THR A 284 4.43 -12.80 0.58
CA THR A 284 5.51 -13.75 0.88
C THR A 284 6.84 -13.03 1.05
N GLY A 285 7.19 -12.11 0.15
CA GLY A 285 8.42 -11.32 0.24
C GLY A 285 8.48 -10.48 1.52
N ARG A 286 7.40 -9.77 1.87
CA ARG A 286 7.27 -9.00 3.12
C ARG A 286 7.37 -9.90 4.36
N THR A 287 6.70 -11.05 4.35
CA THR A 287 6.73 -12.02 5.47
C THR A 287 8.10 -12.64 5.64
N LEU A 288 8.80 -13.00 4.56
CA LEU A 288 10.16 -13.53 4.61
C LEU A 288 11.13 -12.48 5.14
N TYR A 289 11.01 -11.22 4.71
CA TYR A 289 11.83 -10.15 5.26
C TYR A 289 11.56 -9.94 6.76
N ALA A 290 10.30 -9.95 7.19
CA ALA A 290 9.96 -9.86 8.62
C ALA A 290 10.60 -10.95 9.48
N LYS A 291 10.75 -12.14 8.93
CA LYS A 291 11.32 -13.29 9.66
C LYS A 291 12.86 -13.35 9.63
N LYS A 292 13.48 -13.01 8.53
CA LYS A 292 14.91 -13.27 8.24
C LYS A 292 15.65 -12.06 7.65
N GLY A 293 14.97 -10.93 7.44
CA GLY A 293 15.55 -9.76 6.78
C GLY A 293 16.71 -9.16 7.58
N LYS A 294 17.77 -8.82 6.82
CA LYS A 294 18.96 -8.19 7.38
C LYS A 294 19.48 -7.16 6.45
N ASN A 295 19.67 -6.21 6.17
CA ASN A 295 20.23 -5.33 5.13
C ASN A 295 19.18 -4.91 4.11
N VAL A 296 18.29 -4.03 4.55
CA VAL A 296 17.19 -3.51 3.76
C VAL A 296 17.66 -2.92 2.42
N GLU A 297 18.77 -2.18 2.38
CA GLU A 297 19.28 -1.54 1.16
C GLU A 297 19.71 -2.57 0.10
N LYS A 298 20.25 -3.72 0.54
CA LYS A 298 20.58 -4.83 -0.38
C LYS A 298 19.31 -5.47 -0.93
N VAL A 299 18.29 -5.63 -0.10
CA VAL A 299 16.99 -6.19 -0.52
C VAL A 299 16.29 -5.25 -1.50
N LEU A 300 16.30 -3.94 -1.25
CA LEU A 300 15.78 -2.93 -2.17
C LEU A 300 16.48 -2.99 -3.54
N PHE A 301 17.82 -3.06 -3.53
CA PHE A 301 18.60 -3.15 -4.76
C PHE A 301 18.29 -4.41 -5.57
N LEU A 302 18.31 -5.59 -4.93
CA LEU A 302 18.01 -6.85 -5.59
C LEU A 302 16.55 -6.93 -6.06
N GLY A 303 15.62 -6.39 -5.26
CA GLY A 303 14.20 -6.28 -5.62
C GLY A 303 14.00 -5.43 -6.88
N ALA A 304 14.65 -4.27 -6.97
CA ALA A 304 14.58 -3.42 -8.16
C ALA A 304 15.16 -4.10 -9.40
N VAL A 305 16.31 -4.80 -9.28
CA VAL A 305 16.89 -5.58 -10.38
C VAL A 305 15.93 -6.68 -10.84
N GLY A 306 15.37 -7.46 -9.90
CA GLY A 306 14.42 -8.52 -10.22
C GLY A 306 13.14 -7.96 -10.87
N ALA A 307 12.61 -6.85 -10.37
CA ALA A 307 11.44 -6.19 -10.94
C ALA A 307 11.71 -5.72 -12.38
N ALA A 308 12.85 -5.09 -12.65
CA ALA A 308 13.23 -4.67 -14.02
C ALA A 308 13.29 -5.86 -14.98
N ILE A 309 13.87 -6.98 -14.56
CA ILE A 309 13.92 -8.22 -15.34
C ILE A 309 12.50 -8.75 -15.60
N CYS A 310 11.63 -8.78 -14.59
CA CYS A 310 10.25 -9.25 -14.74
C CYS A 310 9.44 -8.38 -15.69
N TYR A 311 9.53 -7.06 -15.59
CA TYR A 311 8.88 -6.13 -16.50
C TYR A 311 9.35 -6.33 -17.94
N PHE A 312 10.66 -6.45 -18.15
CA PHE A 312 11.23 -6.73 -19.45
C PHE A 312 10.72 -8.06 -20.00
N THR A 313 10.79 -9.12 -19.20
CA THR A 313 10.31 -10.46 -19.60
C THR A 313 8.83 -10.45 -19.96
N ALA A 314 7.99 -9.81 -19.16
CA ALA A 314 6.58 -9.64 -19.46
C ALA A 314 6.38 -8.94 -20.80
N ALA A 315 7.05 -7.81 -21.03
CA ALA A 315 6.88 -7.00 -22.23
C ALA A 315 7.27 -7.72 -23.53
N ILE A 316 8.39 -8.47 -23.53
CA ILE A 316 8.91 -9.10 -24.76
C ILE A 316 8.36 -10.52 -25.00
N SER A 317 7.85 -11.18 -23.93
CA SER A 317 7.40 -12.56 -24.07
C SER A 317 6.18 -12.69 -24.98
N ASN A 318 6.26 -13.64 -25.91
CA ASN A 318 5.11 -14.10 -26.71
C ASN A 318 4.52 -15.41 -26.15
N ILE A 319 5.13 -15.97 -25.08
CA ILE A 319 4.65 -17.17 -24.41
C ILE A 319 3.83 -16.73 -23.19
N ALA A 320 2.53 -16.98 -23.23
CA ALA A 320 1.57 -16.54 -22.23
C ALA A 320 1.97 -16.91 -20.78
N VAL A 321 2.44 -18.15 -20.58
CA VAL A 321 2.85 -18.65 -19.26
C VAL A 321 4.08 -17.90 -18.72
N ILE A 322 5.05 -17.56 -19.57
CA ILE A 322 6.26 -16.82 -19.17
C ILE A 322 5.86 -15.39 -18.77
N GLY A 323 5.01 -14.73 -19.55
CA GLY A 323 4.50 -13.41 -19.24
C GLY A 323 3.72 -13.40 -17.91
N LEU A 324 2.85 -14.40 -17.69
CA LEU A 324 2.08 -14.56 -16.46
C LEU A 324 2.99 -14.76 -15.23
N ILE A 325 3.99 -15.65 -15.34
CA ILE A 325 4.96 -15.88 -14.25
C ILE A 325 5.76 -14.61 -13.96
N ALA A 326 6.18 -13.88 -14.99
CA ALA A 326 6.91 -12.63 -14.84
C ALA A 326 6.04 -11.58 -14.11
N CYS A 327 4.77 -11.41 -14.50
CA CYS A 327 3.83 -10.52 -13.80
C CYS A 327 3.66 -10.92 -12.33
N ALA A 328 3.37 -12.18 -12.05
CA ALA A 328 3.17 -12.67 -10.69
C ALA A 328 4.44 -12.53 -9.82
N PHE A 329 5.63 -12.88 -10.36
CA PHE A 329 6.88 -12.80 -9.63
C PHE A 329 7.37 -11.37 -9.41
N THR A 330 6.92 -10.41 -10.21
CA THR A 330 7.15 -8.98 -9.95
C THR A 330 6.71 -8.61 -8.53
N GLY A 331 5.58 -9.17 -8.04
CA GLY A 331 5.09 -8.94 -6.68
C GLY A 331 6.14 -9.26 -5.60
N PHE A 332 6.86 -10.38 -5.74
CA PHE A 332 7.96 -10.72 -4.84
C PHE A 332 9.12 -9.72 -4.92
N CYS A 333 9.49 -9.32 -6.12
CA CYS A 333 10.60 -8.41 -6.36
C CYS A 333 10.33 -7.00 -5.80
N VAL A 334 9.10 -6.47 -5.96
CA VAL A 334 8.73 -5.14 -5.47
C VAL A 334 8.32 -5.13 -3.99
N SER A 335 8.19 -6.29 -3.35
CA SER A 335 7.60 -6.44 -2.03
C SER A 335 8.16 -5.51 -0.95
N MET A 336 9.46 -5.22 -0.99
CA MET A 336 10.12 -4.35 -0.03
C MET A 336 10.34 -2.92 -0.53
N LEU A 337 9.97 -2.60 -1.79
CA LEU A 337 10.23 -1.27 -2.34
C LEU A 337 9.42 -0.16 -1.65
N TRP A 338 8.27 -0.49 -1.07
CA TRP A 338 7.52 0.44 -0.24
C TRP A 338 8.01 0.40 1.23
N PRO A 339 7.81 -0.68 2.01
CA PRO A 339 8.15 -0.69 3.43
C PRO A 339 9.65 -0.55 3.70
N GLY A 340 10.50 -1.06 2.83
CA GLY A 340 11.95 -0.93 2.99
C GLY A 340 12.44 0.51 2.82
N ASN A 341 11.82 1.31 1.96
CA ASN A 341 12.14 2.73 1.85
C ASN A 341 11.70 3.52 3.09
N LEU A 342 10.57 3.15 3.72
CA LEU A 342 10.16 3.72 5.00
C LEU A 342 11.21 3.45 6.09
N VAL A 343 11.71 2.20 6.19
CA VAL A 343 12.78 1.84 7.13
C VAL A 343 14.04 2.67 6.86
N VAL A 344 14.51 2.74 5.61
CA VAL A 344 15.70 3.53 5.24
C VAL A 344 15.53 5.01 5.58
N ALA A 345 14.33 5.58 5.37
CA ALA A 345 14.08 6.98 5.65
C ALA A 345 14.00 7.26 7.16
N SER A 346 13.33 6.40 7.94
CA SER A 346 13.24 6.53 9.40
C SER A 346 14.62 6.39 10.07
N ASP A 347 15.45 5.45 9.63
CA ASP A 347 16.82 5.26 10.13
C ASP A 347 17.71 6.47 9.85
N ARG A 348 17.56 7.12 8.70
CA ARG A 348 18.36 8.27 8.29
C ARG A 348 17.90 9.58 8.93
N PHE A 349 16.62 9.71 9.22
CA PHE A 349 15.98 10.91 9.73
C PHE A 349 15.11 10.65 10.96
N PRO A 350 15.69 10.09 12.05
CA PRO A 350 14.91 9.67 13.23
C PRO A 350 14.14 10.84 13.89
N ALA A 351 14.69 12.06 13.80
CA ALA A 351 14.02 13.25 14.32
C ALA A 351 12.81 13.72 13.48
N GLY A 352 12.56 13.08 12.32
CA GLY A 352 11.46 13.47 11.42
C GLY A 352 10.08 12.97 11.87
N GLY A 353 10.03 11.92 12.72
CA GLY A 353 8.78 11.39 13.28
C GLY A 353 7.70 11.17 12.20
N VAL A 354 6.46 11.57 12.52
CA VAL A 354 5.29 11.45 11.62
C VAL A 354 5.51 12.15 10.27
N PHE A 355 6.27 13.27 10.26
CA PHE A 355 6.51 14.02 9.03
C PHE A 355 7.24 13.20 7.97
N ILE A 356 8.26 12.41 8.34
CA ILE A 356 8.99 11.57 7.38
C ILE A 356 8.07 10.49 6.81
N TYR A 357 7.26 9.84 7.65
CA TYR A 357 6.32 8.83 7.16
C TYR A 357 5.31 9.41 6.17
N ALA A 358 4.75 10.58 6.48
CA ALA A 358 3.79 11.24 5.60
C ALA A 358 4.44 11.71 4.28
N MET A 359 5.67 12.25 4.31
CA MET A 359 6.40 12.61 3.09
C MET A 359 6.74 11.39 2.22
N MET A 360 7.07 10.27 2.87
CA MET A 360 7.32 9.01 2.16
C MET A 360 6.04 8.46 1.56
N ALA A 361 4.91 8.45 2.30
CA ALA A 361 3.60 8.03 1.78
C ALA A 361 3.22 8.88 0.57
N ALA A 362 3.27 10.21 0.68
CA ALA A 362 3.00 11.13 -0.43
C ALA A 362 3.88 10.86 -1.66
N GLY A 363 5.17 10.55 -1.46
CA GLY A 363 6.07 10.16 -2.56
C GLY A 363 5.66 8.85 -3.20
N GLY A 364 5.27 7.85 -2.40
CA GLY A 364 4.78 6.55 -2.86
C GLY A 364 3.48 6.67 -3.66
N ASP A 365 2.51 7.40 -3.14
CA ASP A 365 1.22 7.66 -3.81
C ASP A 365 1.36 8.41 -5.12
N LEU A 366 2.28 9.38 -5.17
CA LEU A 366 2.60 10.04 -6.43
C LEU A 366 3.14 9.04 -7.45
N GLY A 367 4.01 8.12 -7.04
CA GLY A 367 4.48 7.03 -7.90
C GLY A 367 3.35 6.10 -8.33
N ALA A 368 2.51 5.69 -7.38
CA ALA A 368 1.35 4.83 -7.60
C ALA A 368 0.30 5.45 -8.54
N SER A 369 0.21 6.78 -8.60
CA SER A 369 -0.68 7.48 -9.54
C SER A 369 -0.07 7.62 -10.93
N VAL A 370 1.21 8.03 -11.00
CA VAL A 370 1.91 8.31 -12.27
C VAL A 370 2.18 7.03 -13.07
N GLY A 371 2.65 5.97 -12.40
CA GLY A 371 3.03 4.73 -13.06
C GLY A 371 1.90 4.09 -13.88
N PRO A 372 0.77 3.73 -13.26
CA PRO A 372 -0.36 3.15 -14.00
C PRO A 372 -0.95 4.07 -15.07
N GLN A 373 -1.01 5.38 -14.80
CA GLN A 373 -1.54 6.35 -15.76
C GLN A 373 -0.72 6.41 -17.04
N LEU A 374 0.62 6.35 -16.93
CA LEU A 374 1.50 6.32 -18.11
C LEU A 374 1.25 5.09 -18.98
N ILE A 375 1.03 3.91 -18.38
CA ILE A 375 0.70 2.71 -19.15
C ILE A 375 -0.59 2.90 -19.94
N GLY A 376 -1.64 3.44 -19.31
CA GLY A 376 -2.91 3.73 -19.97
C GLY A 376 -2.75 4.68 -21.16
N ILE A 377 -2.06 5.80 -20.96
CA ILE A 377 -1.81 6.79 -22.01
C ILE A 377 -1.02 6.16 -23.18
N ILE A 378 0.02 5.39 -22.88
CA ILE A 378 0.84 4.74 -23.92
C ILE A 378 0.00 3.72 -24.68
N THR A 379 -0.77 2.88 -23.99
CA THR A 379 -1.64 1.90 -24.61
C THR A 379 -2.63 2.56 -25.57
N ASP A 380 -3.35 3.57 -25.11
CA ASP A 380 -4.33 4.31 -25.94
C ASP A 380 -3.65 5.00 -27.13
N THR A 381 -2.49 5.65 -26.90
CA THR A 381 -1.75 6.35 -27.98
C THR A 381 -1.27 5.39 -29.05
N VAL A 382 -0.75 4.23 -28.66
CA VAL A 382 -0.27 3.19 -29.58
C VAL A 382 -1.45 2.59 -30.33
N SER A 383 -2.54 2.26 -29.64
CA SER A 383 -3.73 1.66 -30.25
C SER A 383 -4.42 2.58 -31.25
N ALA A 384 -4.36 3.89 -31.04
CA ALA A 384 -4.98 4.89 -31.93
C ALA A 384 -4.08 5.27 -33.13
N SER A 385 -2.81 4.89 -33.13
CA SER A 385 -1.85 5.33 -34.15
C SER A 385 -1.78 4.37 -35.35
N PRO A 386 -2.03 4.84 -36.60
CA PRO A 386 -1.90 4.03 -37.80
C PRO A 386 -0.48 3.44 -37.97
N PHE A 387 0.55 4.20 -37.59
CA PHE A 387 1.95 3.74 -37.64
C PHE A 387 2.19 2.51 -36.76
N PHE A 388 1.67 2.52 -35.52
CA PHE A 388 1.81 1.38 -34.62
C PHE A 388 0.88 0.22 -35.01
N ALA A 389 -0.27 0.51 -35.63
CA ALA A 389 -1.15 -0.54 -36.16
C ALA A 389 -0.46 -1.36 -37.26
N GLU A 390 0.26 -0.71 -38.17
CA GLU A 390 1.07 -1.38 -39.20
C GLU A 390 2.19 -2.24 -38.60
N ILE A 391 2.88 -1.75 -37.58
CA ILE A 391 3.90 -2.52 -36.85
C ILE A 391 3.26 -3.74 -36.17
N ALA A 392 2.14 -3.57 -35.53
CA ALA A 392 1.43 -4.64 -34.83
C ALA A 392 0.98 -5.73 -35.81
N GLU A 393 0.47 -5.35 -36.98
CA GLU A 393 0.10 -6.26 -38.07
C GLU A 393 1.31 -7.05 -38.59
N GLY A 394 2.45 -6.37 -38.82
CA GLY A 394 3.71 -7.02 -39.18
C GLY A 394 4.22 -8.01 -38.10
N MET A 395 3.87 -7.84 -36.86
CA MET A 395 4.17 -8.74 -35.75
C MET A 395 3.09 -9.81 -35.51
N ASN A 396 2.01 -9.85 -36.29
CA ASN A 396 0.83 -10.70 -36.10
C ASN A 396 0.18 -10.54 -34.70
N ILE A 397 0.13 -9.32 -34.18
CA ILE A 397 -0.51 -8.98 -32.90
C ILE A 397 -1.48 -7.79 -33.06
N GLY A 398 -2.41 -7.63 -32.13
CA GLY A 398 -3.30 -6.48 -32.11
C GLY A 398 -2.59 -5.18 -31.66
N ALA A 399 -3.07 -4.01 -32.10
CA ALA A 399 -2.55 -2.71 -31.69
C ALA A 399 -2.64 -2.51 -30.16
N ASP A 400 -3.73 -2.95 -29.52
CA ASP A 400 -3.90 -2.93 -28.06
C ASP A 400 -2.85 -3.80 -27.35
N GLN A 401 -2.55 -4.97 -27.94
CA GLN A 401 -1.51 -5.86 -27.43
C GLN A 401 -0.12 -5.20 -27.49
N LEU A 402 0.20 -4.58 -28.62
CA LEU A 402 1.45 -3.82 -28.79
C LEU A 402 1.51 -2.66 -27.80
N GLY A 403 0.43 -1.90 -27.65
CA GLY A 403 0.31 -0.79 -26.70
C GLY A 403 0.59 -1.20 -25.28
N MET A 404 0.00 -2.30 -24.82
CA MET A 404 0.25 -2.83 -23.49
C MET A 404 1.69 -3.34 -23.30
N LYS A 405 2.28 -3.99 -24.30
CA LYS A 405 3.68 -4.42 -24.26
C LYS A 405 4.64 -3.24 -24.16
N LEU A 406 4.42 -2.18 -24.96
CA LEU A 406 5.20 -0.94 -24.89
C LEU A 406 4.97 -0.21 -23.56
N GLY A 407 3.75 -0.21 -23.05
CA GLY A 407 3.44 0.28 -21.72
C GLY A 407 4.27 -0.41 -20.64
N MET A 408 4.37 -1.75 -20.66
CA MET A 408 5.20 -2.50 -19.71
C MET A 408 6.70 -2.17 -19.83
N LEU A 409 7.20 -1.94 -21.05
CA LEU A 409 8.59 -1.48 -21.24
C LEU A 409 8.84 -0.11 -20.63
N VAL A 410 7.89 0.81 -20.74
CA VAL A 410 8.00 2.11 -20.05
C VAL A 410 7.86 1.93 -18.53
N GLY A 411 6.97 1.06 -18.07
CA GLY A 411 6.87 0.69 -16.65
C GLY A 411 8.18 0.15 -16.06
N MET A 412 8.99 -0.55 -16.85
CA MET A 412 10.32 -1.01 -16.46
C MET A 412 11.28 0.13 -16.09
N LEU A 413 11.09 1.34 -16.62
CA LEU A 413 11.97 2.46 -16.33
C LEU A 413 11.95 2.84 -14.83
N PHE A 414 10.85 2.60 -14.11
CA PHE A 414 10.77 2.88 -12.68
C PHE A 414 11.72 1.98 -11.86
N PRO A 415 11.63 0.64 -11.91
CA PRO A 415 12.58 -0.20 -11.19
C PRO A 415 14.01 -0.06 -11.73
N LEU A 416 14.21 0.23 -13.02
CA LEU A 416 15.53 0.50 -13.59
C LEU A 416 16.17 1.75 -12.97
N ALA A 417 15.44 2.86 -12.85
CA ALA A 417 15.91 4.06 -12.15
C ALA A 417 16.15 3.80 -10.65
N ALA A 418 15.30 2.99 -10.02
CA ALA A 418 15.44 2.61 -8.62
C ALA A 418 16.74 1.86 -8.33
N ILE A 419 17.25 1.04 -9.26
CA ILE A 419 18.55 0.36 -9.15
C ILE A 419 19.67 1.36 -8.83
N PHE A 420 19.72 2.48 -9.55
CA PHE A 420 20.77 3.50 -9.34
C PHE A 420 20.65 4.18 -7.96
N VAL A 421 19.41 4.46 -7.53
CA VAL A 421 19.15 5.06 -6.21
C VAL A 421 19.57 4.10 -5.10
N PHE A 422 19.16 2.84 -5.17
CA PHE A 422 19.49 1.82 -4.16
C PHE A 422 20.96 1.43 -4.17
N ALA A 423 21.64 1.46 -5.32
CA ALA A 423 23.08 1.32 -5.37
C ALA A 423 23.80 2.46 -4.61
N LYS A 424 23.27 3.70 -4.69
CA LYS A 424 23.77 4.84 -3.91
C LYS A 424 23.54 4.62 -2.40
N PHE A 425 22.37 4.12 -1.98
CA PHE A 425 22.10 3.78 -0.58
C PHE A 425 23.08 2.74 -0.05
N LEU A 426 23.33 1.67 -0.79
CA LEU A 426 24.31 0.64 -0.44
C LEU A 426 25.73 1.19 -0.29
N LYS A 427 26.17 2.09 -1.18
CA LYS A 427 27.48 2.71 -1.09
C LYS A 427 27.60 3.60 0.15
N GLN A 428 26.55 4.35 0.48
CA GLN A 428 26.52 5.21 1.67
C GLN A 428 26.62 4.40 2.95
N LYS A 429 25.84 3.30 3.05
CA LYS A 429 25.88 2.41 4.22
C LYS A 429 27.27 1.78 4.43
N LYS A 430 27.90 1.29 3.34
CA LYS A 430 29.25 0.74 3.41
C LYS A 430 30.31 1.77 3.84
N LYS A 431 30.12 3.04 3.54
CA LYS A 431 31.02 4.11 4.03
C LYS A 431 30.83 4.35 5.53
N ALA A 432 29.56 4.43 5.97
CA ALA A 432 29.24 4.65 7.39
C ALA A 432 29.71 3.48 8.29
N SER A 433 29.71 2.24 7.80
CA SER A 433 30.19 1.08 8.56
C SER A 433 31.72 0.92 8.62
N LYS A 434 32.48 1.77 7.90
CA LYS A 434 33.95 1.81 7.91
C LYS A 434 34.53 2.96 8.74
N GLN A 435 33.67 3.90 9.13
CA GLN A 435 33.95 4.96 10.10
C GLN A 435 33.53 4.55 11.51
#